data_6423c1d6e68ca09ed824f405172fc866
#
_entry.id   6423c1d6e68ca09ed824f405172fc866
#
_cell.length_a   1.000
_cell.length_b   1.000
_cell.length_c   1.000
_cell.angle_alpha   90.00
_cell.angle_beta   90.00
_cell.angle_gamma   90.00
#
_symmetry.space_group_name_H-M   'P 1'
#
loop_
_entity.id
_entity.type
_entity.pdbx_description
1 polymer ?
#
loop_
_entity_poly.entity_id
_entity_poly.type
_entity_poly.pdbx_seq_one_letter_code
_entity_poly.pdbx_strand_id
1 'polypeptide(L)'
;MPLPMSIGPEYWSMRFVDLEKRGNLAILTINRPEALNALNLDVLQQMDEKFADAELDPTVDTIFITGAGTAFVAGPDVNFFVENIEARNIGYIESFMAYGQEVFRKIDSSAKKVVAVINGLALGGGLELALCADIVLALPRAQMAFPETGLGIYPALGSTQRCAAKIGKALTKYLILTGKMISAGQAQEIGLVDHVISLDEMLEMFSGEYILPAQLQAKMPVKWRQVAQFFEQNTTGKIMNGSFVAGTLSPVDGKIICNSLKRKAPTAVHLADKLIEEGLGCDSGLKYLDLILSSSDALLGLTSLGLRVEFKGE
;
A
#
# COMPACT_ATOMS: atom_id res chain seq x y z
N MET A 1 -22.73 4.54 14.53
CA MET A 1 -23.99 4.37 13.80
C MET A 1 -23.85 3.12 12.95
N PRO A 2 -24.81 2.18 12.92
CA PRO A 2 -24.74 1.05 12.01
C PRO A 2 -24.82 1.54 10.57
N LEU A 3 -23.99 0.96 9.67
CA LEU A 3 -24.02 1.19 8.24
C LEU A 3 -25.44 0.95 7.69
N PRO A 4 -25.96 1.73 6.72
CA PRO A 4 -27.28 1.52 6.18
C PRO A 4 -27.34 0.18 5.44
N MET A 5 -28.04 -0.80 6.00
CA MET A 5 -28.39 -2.05 5.36
C MET A 5 -29.61 -1.85 4.50
N SER A 6 -29.44 -1.79 3.18
CA SER A 6 -30.42 -2.30 2.20
C SER A 6 -29.74 -2.48 0.83
N ILE A 7 -28.97 -3.55 0.72
CA ILE A 7 -28.50 -4.04 -0.58
C ILE A 7 -29.39 -5.25 -0.90
N GLY A 8 -30.01 -5.25 -2.10
CA GLY A 8 -30.93 -6.28 -2.53
C GLY A 8 -30.28 -7.68 -2.65
N PRO A 9 -31.04 -8.76 -2.68
CA PRO A 9 -30.56 -10.14 -2.65
C PRO A 9 -29.63 -10.54 -3.80
N GLU A 10 -29.58 -9.76 -4.90
CA GLU A 10 -28.69 -10.04 -6.04
C GLU A 10 -27.22 -9.62 -5.78
N TYR A 11 -26.96 -8.72 -4.84
CA TYR A 11 -25.61 -8.25 -4.51
C TYR A 11 -24.79 -9.32 -3.72
N TRP A 12 -25.44 -10.24 -3.06
CA TRP A 12 -24.81 -11.36 -2.32
C TRP A 12 -24.22 -12.44 -3.23
N SER A 13 -24.33 -12.29 -4.56
CA SER A 13 -23.83 -13.28 -5.53
C SER A 13 -22.43 -12.97 -6.07
N MET A 14 -21.89 -11.76 -5.90
CA MET A 14 -20.57 -11.41 -6.41
C MET A 14 -19.49 -11.84 -5.41
N ARG A 15 -18.60 -12.70 -5.86
CA ARG A 15 -17.50 -13.25 -5.08
C ARG A 15 -16.22 -12.52 -5.45
N PHE A 16 -15.76 -11.65 -4.55
CA PHE A 16 -14.57 -10.83 -4.74
C PHE A 16 -13.34 -11.35 -4.01
N VAL A 17 -13.51 -12.30 -3.08
CA VAL A 17 -12.39 -12.93 -2.39
C VAL A 17 -12.65 -14.43 -2.35
N ASP A 18 -11.73 -15.17 -2.93
CA ASP A 18 -11.72 -16.63 -2.91
C ASP A 18 -10.83 -17.14 -1.78
N LEU A 19 -11.26 -18.16 -1.07
CA LEU A 19 -10.47 -18.92 -0.12
C LEU A 19 -10.36 -20.37 -0.59
N GLU A 20 -9.14 -20.82 -0.85
CA GLU A 20 -8.83 -22.19 -1.13
C GLU A 20 -7.94 -22.76 -0.03
N LYS A 21 -8.27 -23.98 0.47
CA LYS A 21 -7.47 -24.69 1.46
C LYS A 21 -6.82 -25.92 0.82
N ARG A 22 -5.50 -26.07 1.03
CA ARG A 22 -4.70 -27.17 0.53
C ARG A 22 -3.75 -27.67 1.63
N GLY A 23 -4.09 -28.81 2.24
CA GLY A 23 -3.33 -29.30 3.40
C GLY A 23 -3.33 -28.29 4.53
N ASN A 24 -2.14 -27.84 4.95
CA ASN A 24 -1.96 -26.81 5.98
C ASN A 24 -1.88 -25.38 5.45
N LEU A 25 -2.22 -25.17 4.16
CA LEU A 25 -2.18 -23.86 3.51
C LEU A 25 -3.59 -23.32 3.27
N ALA A 26 -3.77 -22.02 3.46
CA ALA A 26 -4.92 -21.26 2.99
C ALA A 26 -4.45 -20.20 1.99
N ILE A 27 -5.14 -20.07 0.85
CA ILE A 27 -4.82 -19.13 -0.20
C ILE A 27 -6.02 -18.20 -0.36
N LEU A 28 -5.87 -16.95 0.07
CA LEU A 28 -6.81 -15.87 -0.19
C LEU A 28 -6.45 -15.19 -1.51
N THR A 29 -7.37 -15.23 -2.46
CA THR A 29 -7.21 -14.54 -3.73
C THR A 29 -8.24 -13.43 -3.86
N ILE A 30 -7.79 -12.17 -3.95
CA ILE A 30 -8.67 -11.04 -4.26
C ILE A 30 -8.99 -11.12 -5.75
N ASN A 31 -10.26 -11.27 -6.09
CA ASN A 31 -10.73 -11.63 -7.42
C ASN A 31 -11.76 -10.61 -7.96
N ARG A 32 -11.26 -9.43 -8.29
CA ARG A 32 -11.97 -8.33 -8.95
C ARG A 32 -11.10 -7.75 -10.08
N PRO A 33 -10.64 -8.61 -11.04
CA PRO A 33 -9.60 -8.24 -12.01
C PRO A 33 -10.02 -7.10 -12.95
N GLU A 34 -11.32 -6.91 -13.23
CA GLU A 34 -11.85 -5.82 -14.02
C GLU A 34 -11.61 -4.44 -13.39
N ALA A 35 -11.46 -4.38 -12.08
CA ALA A 35 -11.08 -3.18 -11.32
C ALA A 35 -9.66 -3.27 -10.74
N LEU A 36 -8.78 -4.08 -11.33
CA LEU A 36 -7.41 -4.31 -10.86
C LEU A 36 -7.35 -4.71 -9.37
N ASN A 37 -8.35 -5.42 -8.89
CA ASN A 37 -8.51 -5.86 -7.50
C ASN A 37 -8.61 -4.70 -6.48
N ALA A 38 -9.12 -3.53 -6.91
CA ALA A 38 -9.27 -2.37 -6.04
C ALA A 38 -10.18 -2.68 -4.83
N LEU A 39 -9.80 -2.14 -3.68
CA LEU A 39 -10.49 -2.33 -2.41
C LEU A 39 -11.76 -1.47 -2.36
N ASN A 40 -12.90 -2.11 -2.23
CA ASN A 40 -14.16 -1.51 -1.84
C ASN A 40 -14.65 -2.18 -0.54
N LEU A 41 -15.81 -1.78 -0.04
CA LEU A 41 -16.36 -2.32 1.21
C LEU A 41 -16.61 -3.84 1.11
N ASP A 42 -17.13 -4.32 -0.02
CA ASP A 42 -17.43 -5.75 -0.22
C ASP A 42 -16.14 -6.59 -0.22
N VAL A 43 -15.07 -6.10 -0.88
CA VAL A 43 -13.75 -6.76 -0.87
C VAL A 43 -13.21 -6.83 0.55
N LEU A 44 -13.27 -5.71 1.32
CA LEU A 44 -12.79 -5.70 2.71
C LEU A 44 -13.60 -6.63 3.60
N GLN A 45 -14.93 -6.67 3.47
CA GLN A 45 -15.79 -7.56 4.25
C GLN A 45 -15.54 -9.03 3.94
N GLN A 46 -15.46 -9.40 2.65
CA GLN A 46 -15.15 -10.76 2.26
C GLN A 46 -13.72 -11.17 2.66
N MET A 47 -12.77 -10.25 2.59
CA MET A 47 -11.41 -10.50 3.05
C MET A 47 -11.36 -10.74 4.56
N ASP A 48 -12.09 -9.94 5.36
CA ASP A 48 -12.20 -10.13 6.82
C ASP A 48 -12.80 -11.49 7.17
N GLU A 49 -13.92 -11.84 6.53
CA GLU A 49 -14.60 -13.14 6.71
C GLU A 49 -13.67 -14.31 6.34
N LYS A 50 -13.10 -14.29 5.12
CA LYS A 50 -12.27 -15.40 4.63
C LYS A 50 -10.94 -15.51 5.37
N PHE A 51 -10.37 -14.40 5.80
CA PHE A 51 -9.18 -14.40 6.65
C PHE A 51 -9.50 -15.03 8.02
N ALA A 52 -10.61 -14.65 8.65
CA ALA A 52 -11.04 -15.26 9.92
C ALA A 52 -11.32 -16.76 9.78
N ASP A 53 -11.92 -17.21 8.66
CA ASP A 53 -12.13 -18.64 8.37
C ASP A 53 -10.80 -19.41 8.29
N ALA A 54 -9.74 -18.79 7.72
CA ALA A 54 -8.42 -19.39 7.64
C ALA A 54 -7.68 -19.34 8.99
N GLU A 55 -7.78 -18.22 9.70
CA GLU A 55 -7.15 -18.01 11.02
C GLU A 55 -7.66 -18.98 12.07
N LEU A 56 -8.97 -19.23 12.09
CA LEU A 56 -9.61 -20.12 13.07
C LEU A 56 -9.47 -21.62 12.74
N ASP A 57 -9.06 -21.99 11.53
CA ASP A 57 -8.90 -23.37 11.13
C ASP A 57 -7.63 -24.00 11.74
N PRO A 58 -7.73 -24.98 12.65
CA PRO A 58 -6.57 -25.56 13.30
C PRO A 58 -5.67 -26.37 12.36
N THR A 59 -6.13 -26.68 11.15
CA THR A 59 -5.32 -27.40 10.15
C THR A 59 -4.47 -26.47 9.30
N VAL A 60 -4.73 -25.15 9.32
CA VAL A 60 -3.98 -24.14 8.55
C VAL A 60 -2.83 -23.60 9.39
N ASP A 61 -1.62 -23.60 8.86
CA ASP A 61 -0.41 -23.00 9.45
C ASP A 61 0.02 -21.73 8.71
N THR A 62 -0.23 -21.66 7.39
CA THR A 62 0.19 -20.55 6.54
C THR A 62 -0.95 -20.03 5.69
N ILE A 63 -1.09 -18.70 5.66
CA ILE A 63 -2.08 -17.99 4.86
C ILE A 63 -1.36 -17.19 3.78
N PHE A 64 -1.62 -17.52 2.51
CA PHE A 64 -1.17 -16.73 1.37
C PHE A 64 -2.23 -15.71 0.98
N ILE A 65 -1.80 -14.48 0.63
CA ILE A 65 -2.66 -13.43 0.07
C ILE A 65 -2.11 -13.05 -1.30
N THR A 66 -2.95 -13.10 -2.33
CA THR A 66 -2.58 -12.73 -3.71
C THR A 66 -3.77 -12.10 -4.44
N GLY A 67 -3.55 -11.64 -5.68
CA GLY A 67 -4.59 -11.10 -6.54
C GLY A 67 -4.83 -11.96 -7.79
N ALA A 68 -6.05 -12.00 -8.29
CA ALA A 68 -6.37 -12.60 -9.57
C ALA A 68 -5.90 -11.72 -10.74
N GLY A 69 -5.50 -12.34 -11.85
CA GLY A 69 -5.14 -11.64 -13.08
C GLY A 69 -3.77 -10.96 -13.03
N THR A 70 -3.73 -9.69 -13.46
CA THR A 70 -2.49 -8.92 -13.69
C THR A 70 -2.11 -7.97 -12.56
N ALA A 71 -2.95 -7.81 -11.56
CA ALA A 71 -2.71 -6.97 -10.39
C ALA A 71 -2.75 -7.80 -9.11
N PHE A 72 -1.97 -7.40 -8.12
CA PHE A 72 -2.19 -7.78 -6.73
C PHE A 72 -3.41 -7.00 -6.22
N VAL A 73 -3.24 -5.73 -5.92
CA VAL A 73 -4.29 -4.78 -5.52
C VAL A 73 -3.87 -3.37 -5.93
N ALA A 74 -4.69 -2.68 -6.73
CA ALA A 74 -4.37 -1.33 -7.22
C ALA A 74 -4.83 -0.19 -6.29
N GLY A 75 -4.99 -0.46 -5.01
CA GLY A 75 -5.41 0.52 -4.00
C GLY A 75 -6.91 0.53 -3.75
N PRO A 76 -7.41 1.51 -2.98
CA PRO A 76 -8.84 1.71 -2.81
C PRO A 76 -9.53 2.11 -4.11
N ASP A 77 -10.83 1.80 -4.22
CA ASP A 77 -11.65 2.22 -5.38
C ASP A 77 -11.83 3.74 -5.36
N VAL A 78 -11.18 4.42 -6.31
CA VAL A 78 -11.14 5.88 -6.36
C VAL A 78 -12.52 6.48 -6.59
N ASN A 79 -13.41 5.81 -7.32
CA ASN A 79 -14.78 6.30 -7.54
C ASN A 79 -15.53 6.44 -6.22
N PHE A 80 -15.34 5.51 -5.29
CA PHE A 80 -15.91 5.60 -3.95
C PHE A 80 -15.50 6.89 -3.23
N PHE A 81 -14.23 7.29 -3.34
CA PHE A 81 -13.74 8.53 -2.73
C PHE A 81 -14.34 9.76 -3.40
N VAL A 82 -14.31 9.82 -4.74
CA VAL A 82 -14.85 10.97 -5.51
C VAL A 82 -16.33 11.18 -5.18
N GLU A 83 -17.14 10.14 -5.28
CA GLU A 83 -18.58 10.21 -5.01
C GLU A 83 -18.89 10.72 -3.59
N ASN A 84 -18.15 10.24 -2.58
CA ASN A 84 -18.40 10.64 -1.20
C ASN A 84 -17.83 12.03 -0.88
N ILE A 85 -16.73 12.47 -1.49
CA ILE A 85 -16.22 13.83 -1.36
C ILE A 85 -17.22 14.83 -1.99
N GLU A 86 -17.70 14.56 -3.20
CA GLU A 86 -18.70 15.40 -3.88
C GLU A 86 -20.03 15.47 -3.12
N ALA A 87 -20.44 14.35 -2.52
CA ALA A 87 -21.61 14.28 -1.64
C ALA A 87 -21.39 14.89 -0.26
N ARG A 88 -20.18 15.36 0.07
CA ARG A 88 -19.77 15.84 1.42
C ARG A 88 -19.97 14.80 2.51
N ASN A 89 -19.80 13.53 2.18
CA ASN A 89 -19.99 12.39 3.07
C ASN A 89 -18.64 11.85 3.57
N ILE A 90 -17.77 12.73 4.06
CA ILE A 90 -16.39 12.37 4.50
C ILE A 90 -16.42 11.32 5.61
N GLY A 91 -17.37 11.40 6.55
CA GLY A 91 -17.50 10.40 7.63
C GLY A 91 -17.73 8.96 7.14
N TYR A 92 -18.25 8.77 5.93
CA TYR A 92 -18.37 7.44 5.34
C TYR A 92 -17.00 6.92 4.84
N ILE A 93 -16.19 7.81 4.25
CA ILE A 93 -14.80 7.47 3.88
C ILE A 93 -13.98 7.15 5.14
N GLU A 94 -14.11 7.96 6.22
CA GLU A 94 -13.43 7.69 7.48
C GLU A 94 -13.81 6.32 8.06
N SER A 95 -15.11 5.97 8.01
CA SER A 95 -15.59 4.66 8.46
C SER A 95 -15.03 3.51 7.62
N PHE A 96 -14.96 3.68 6.29
CA PHE A 96 -14.34 2.72 5.37
C PHE A 96 -12.84 2.54 5.68
N MET A 97 -12.11 3.63 5.88
CA MET A 97 -10.68 3.60 6.19
C MET A 97 -10.41 2.97 7.56
N ALA A 98 -11.23 3.29 8.57
CA ALA A 98 -11.14 2.68 9.89
C ALA A 98 -11.39 1.17 9.84
N TYR A 99 -12.40 0.73 9.09
CA TYR A 99 -12.66 -0.69 8.87
C TYR A 99 -11.52 -1.38 8.12
N GLY A 100 -10.97 -0.76 7.07
CA GLY A 100 -9.81 -1.26 6.35
C GLY A 100 -8.58 -1.43 7.26
N GLN A 101 -8.31 -0.46 8.14
CA GLN A 101 -7.25 -0.60 9.15
C GLN A 101 -7.50 -1.75 10.13
N GLU A 102 -8.75 -1.95 10.55
CA GLU A 102 -9.10 -3.07 11.44
C GLU A 102 -8.83 -4.42 10.77
N VAL A 103 -9.23 -4.59 9.49
CA VAL A 103 -8.94 -5.80 8.71
C VAL A 103 -7.43 -6.00 8.57
N PHE A 104 -6.69 -4.94 8.23
CA PHE A 104 -5.23 -5.00 8.07
C PHE A 104 -4.52 -5.32 9.41
N ARG A 105 -5.02 -4.78 10.51
CA ARG A 105 -4.51 -5.11 11.85
C ARG A 105 -4.70 -6.59 12.20
N LYS A 106 -5.84 -7.19 11.85
CA LYS A 106 -6.06 -8.64 12.06
C LYS A 106 -5.04 -9.47 11.29
N ILE A 107 -4.73 -9.08 10.04
CA ILE A 107 -3.73 -9.75 9.21
C ILE A 107 -2.32 -9.61 9.83
N ASP A 108 -1.94 -8.40 10.21
CA ASP A 108 -0.63 -8.07 10.80
C ASP A 108 -0.39 -8.73 12.17
N SER A 109 -1.47 -9.00 12.93
CA SER A 109 -1.43 -9.65 14.24
C SER A 109 -1.80 -11.14 14.23
N SER A 110 -1.84 -11.77 13.05
CA SER A 110 -2.17 -13.18 12.89
C SER A 110 -1.22 -14.07 13.71
N ALA A 111 -1.77 -15.10 14.33
CA ALA A 111 -0.98 -16.16 14.97
C ALA A 111 -0.39 -17.14 13.95
N LYS A 112 -0.89 -17.13 12.71
CA LYS A 112 -0.41 -17.94 11.60
C LYS A 112 0.58 -17.20 10.75
N LYS A 113 1.39 -17.92 10.00
CA LYS A 113 2.33 -17.32 9.04
C LYS A 113 1.54 -16.71 7.90
N VAL A 114 1.66 -15.39 7.69
CA VAL A 114 1.05 -14.69 6.56
C VAL A 114 2.10 -14.37 5.50
N VAL A 115 1.80 -14.70 4.26
CA VAL A 115 2.67 -14.48 3.10
C VAL A 115 1.91 -13.71 2.02
N ALA A 116 2.32 -12.49 1.72
CA ALA A 116 1.79 -11.76 0.58
C ALA A 116 2.57 -12.11 -0.69
N VAL A 117 1.88 -12.47 -1.76
CA VAL A 117 2.48 -12.74 -3.07
C VAL A 117 2.02 -11.69 -4.06
N ILE A 118 2.86 -10.68 -4.29
CA ILE A 118 2.58 -9.58 -5.23
C ILE A 118 2.75 -10.10 -6.66
N ASN A 119 1.66 -10.54 -7.26
CA ASN A 119 1.64 -11.13 -8.59
C ASN A 119 1.65 -10.11 -9.73
N GLY A 120 1.52 -8.82 -9.45
CA GLY A 120 1.46 -7.76 -10.44
C GLY A 120 1.48 -6.37 -9.82
N LEU A 121 0.54 -5.50 -10.23
CA LEU A 121 0.46 -4.13 -9.73
C LEU A 121 0.00 -4.09 -8.27
N ALA A 122 0.77 -3.43 -7.40
CA ALA A 122 0.43 -3.18 -5.99
C ALA A 122 0.58 -1.69 -5.69
N LEU A 123 -0.54 -0.98 -5.56
CA LEU A 123 -0.54 0.48 -5.36
C LEU A 123 -1.24 0.87 -4.07
N GLY A 124 -0.70 1.88 -3.40
CA GLY A 124 -1.33 2.48 -2.23
C GLY A 124 -1.81 1.45 -1.21
N GLY A 125 -3.10 1.43 -0.90
CA GLY A 125 -3.73 0.47 0.00
C GLY A 125 -3.42 -1.00 -0.32
N GLY A 126 -3.14 -1.34 -1.59
CA GLY A 126 -2.72 -2.68 -1.97
C GLY A 126 -1.30 -3.02 -1.51
N LEU A 127 -0.37 -2.05 -1.61
CA LEU A 127 0.97 -2.23 -1.05
C LEU A 127 0.93 -2.18 0.48
N GLU A 128 0.02 -1.38 1.07
CA GLU A 128 -0.23 -1.37 2.52
C GLU A 128 -0.72 -2.72 3.03
N LEU A 129 -1.61 -3.40 2.27
CA LEU A 129 -2.04 -4.77 2.55
C LEU A 129 -0.87 -5.75 2.52
N ALA A 130 -0.03 -5.70 1.49
CA ALA A 130 1.13 -6.59 1.38
C ALA A 130 2.09 -6.44 2.57
N LEU A 131 2.23 -5.21 3.10
CA LEU A 131 3.09 -4.91 4.25
C LEU A 131 2.52 -5.38 5.61
N CYS A 132 1.29 -5.91 5.64
CA CYS A 132 0.74 -6.57 6.82
C CYS A 132 1.23 -8.02 6.97
N ALA A 133 1.81 -8.60 5.92
CA ALA A 133 2.29 -9.97 5.94
C ALA A 133 3.68 -10.09 6.60
N ASP A 134 3.95 -11.25 7.20
CA ASP A 134 5.30 -11.61 7.72
C ASP A 134 6.34 -11.64 6.61
N ILE A 135 5.94 -12.12 5.42
CA ILE A 135 6.80 -12.29 4.26
C ILE A 135 6.12 -11.69 3.04
N VAL A 136 6.86 -10.86 2.32
CA VAL A 136 6.40 -10.25 1.07
C VAL A 136 7.20 -10.83 -0.09
N LEU A 137 6.53 -11.57 -0.94
CA LEU A 137 7.06 -12.13 -2.18
C LEU A 137 6.54 -11.32 -3.36
N ALA A 138 7.30 -11.29 -4.45
CA ALA A 138 6.85 -10.63 -5.68
C ALA A 138 7.25 -11.42 -6.93
N LEU A 139 6.36 -11.46 -7.92
CA LEU A 139 6.74 -11.93 -9.25
C LEU A 139 7.61 -10.88 -9.96
N PRO A 140 8.49 -11.25 -10.91
CA PRO A 140 9.39 -10.32 -11.60
C PRO A 140 8.66 -9.15 -12.30
N ARG A 141 7.41 -9.38 -12.74
CA ARG A 141 6.55 -8.36 -13.38
C ARG A 141 5.92 -7.36 -12.42
N ALA A 142 6.01 -7.60 -11.11
CA ALA A 142 5.34 -6.76 -10.12
C ALA A 142 5.90 -5.33 -10.10
N GLN A 143 4.99 -4.37 -9.96
CA GLN A 143 5.26 -2.94 -9.85
C GLN A 143 4.56 -2.41 -8.60
N MET A 144 5.26 -1.59 -7.83
CA MET A 144 4.81 -1.11 -6.53
C MET A 144 4.97 0.40 -6.41
N ALA A 145 3.98 1.08 -5.83
CA ALA A 145 4.07 2.51 -5.53
C ALA A 145 3.10 2.93 -4.43
N PHE A 146 3.38 4.08 -3.82
CA PHE A 146 2.44 4.86 -3.03
C PHE A 146 2.09 6.13 -3.79
N PRO A 147 1.05 6.13 -4.66
CA PRO A 147 0.73 7.26 -5.53
C PRO A 147 0.00 8.42 -4.84
N GLU A 148 -0.43 8.24 -3.59
CA GLU A 148 -1.40 9.05 -2.86
C GLU A 148 -1.08 10.53 -2.84
N THR A 149 0.17 10.92 -2.63
CA THR A 149 0.57 12.34 -2.63
C THR A 149 0.38 13.03 -3.98
N GLY A 150 0.37 12.24 -5.06
CA GLY A 150 0.03 12.70 -6.40
C GLY A 150 -1.47 12.69 -6.70
N LEU A 151 -2.29 12.21 -5.76
CA LEU A 151 -3.74 12.20 -5.80
C LEU A 151 -4.36 13.17 -4.79
N GLY A 152 -3.55 14.01 -4.15
CA GLY A 152 -4.03 14.97 -3.16
C GLY A 152 -4.30 14.38 -1.79
N ILE A 153 -3.97 13.12 -1.55
CA ILE A 153 -4.18 12.39 -0.29
C ILE A 153 -2.87 11.76 0.20
N TYR A 154 -2.88 11.10 1.34
CA TYR A 154 -1.74 10.33 1.85
C TYR A 154 -2.15 8.88 2.15
N PRO A 155 -1.23 7.91 2.16
CA PRO A 155 -1.53 6.52 2.50
C PRO A 155 -1.90 6.43 3.99
N ALA A 156 -3.09 5.90 4.27
CA ALA A 156 -3.69 5.95 5.62
C ALA A 156 -4.02 4.56 6.20
N LEU A 157 -3.65 3.46 5.52
CA LEU A 157 -3.87 2.10 6.01
C LEU A 157 -2.63 1.50 6.71
N GLY A 158 -1.66 2.34 7.11
CA GLY A 158 -0.55 1.98 7.98
C GLY A 158 0.82 1.90 7.31
N SER A 159 0.96 2.24 6.01
CA SER A 159 2.27 2.19 5.35
C SER A 159 3.28 3.18 5.89
N THR A 160 2.85 4.34 6.37
CA THR A 160 3.76 5.32 6.99
C THR A 160 4.52 4.73 8.18
N GLN A 161 3.97 3.71 8.83
CA GLN A 161 4.58 2.99 9.94
C GLN A 161 5.21 1.67 9.49
N ARG A 162 4.46 0.77 8.80
CA ARG A 162 4.96 -0.55 8.39
C ARG A 162 6.12 -0.46 7.40
N CYS A 163 6.03 0.44 6.42
CA CYS A 163 7.10 0.68 5.47
C CYS A 163 8.35 1.23 6.20
N ALA A 164 8.17 2.20 7.13
CA ALA A 164 9.27 2.76 7.90
C ALA A 164 9.93 1.72 8.83
N ALA A 165 9.17 0.79 9.39
CA ALA A 165 9.69 -0.32 10.16
C ALA A 165 10.50 -1.30 9.29
N LYS A 166 10.06 -1.54 8.04
CA LYS A 166 10.69 -2.53 7.14
C LYS A 166 11.94 -1.98 6.43
N ILE A 167 11.91 -0.73 5.93
CA ILE A 167 13.01 -0.16 5.11
C ILE A 167 13.60 1.15 5.64
N GLY A 168 13.17 1.60 6.82
CA GLY A 168 13.60 2.86 7.44
C GLY A 168 12.85 4.08 6.92
N LYS A 169 12.81 5.15 7.74
CA LYS A 169 12.07 6.39 7.44
C LYS A 169 12.52 7.07 6.14
N ALA A 170 13.81 7.09 5.87
CA ALA A 170 14.38 7.81 4.73
C ALA A 170 13.90 7.26 3.39
N LEU A 171 13.97 5.94 3.19
CA LEU A 171 13.45 5.30 1.97
C LEU A 171 11.93 5.32 1.90
N THR A 172 11.24 5.24 3.04
CA THR A 172 9.80 5.41 3.12
C THR A 172 9.37 6.80 2.64
N LYS A 173 10.05 7.86 3.08
CA LYS A 173 9.85 9.22 2.55
C LYS A 173 10.07 9.29 1.05
N TYR A 174 11.15 8.69 0.56
CA TYR A 174 11.40 8.64 -0.88
C TYR A 174 10.21 8.02 -1.63
N LEU A 175 9.73 6.85 -1.22
CA LEU A 175 8.64 6.16 -1.91
C LEU A 175 7.31 6.92 -1.80
N ILE A 176 6.90 7.29 -0.59
CA ILE A 176 5.59 7.89 -0.33
C ILE A 176 5.53 9.33 -0.85
N LEU A 177 6.53 10.15 -0.56
CA LEU A 177 6.48 11.57 -0.91
C LEU A 177 6.69 11.80 -2.41
N THR A 178 7.47 10.94 -3.09
CA THR A 178 7.65 11.06 -4.54
C THR A 178 6.60 10.30 -5.35
N GLY A 179 5.93 9.32 -4.75
CA GLY A 179 5.03 8.39 -5.47
C GLY A 179 5.77 7.57 -6.53
N LYS A 180 7.07 7.34 -6.35
CA LYS A 180 7.90 6.63 -7.33
C LYS A 180 7.51 5.18 -7.43
N MET A 181 7.17 4.75 -8.65
CA MET A 181 6.97 3.32 -8.95
C MET A 181 8.31 2.61 -9.00
N ILE A 182 8.41 1.46 -8.33
CA ILE A 182 9.58 0.57 -8.29
C ILE A 182 9.21 -0.83 -8.75
N SER A 183 10.17 -1.52 -9.38
CA SER A 183 10.03 -2.92 -9.78
C SER A 183 10.24 -3.87 -8.60
N ALA A 184 9.83 -5.14 -8.77
CA ALA A 184 10.08 -6.21 -7.79
C ALA A 184 11.55 -6.29 -7.36
N GLY A 185 12.49 -6.25 -8.33
CA GLY A 185 13.92 -6.28 -8.05
C GLY A 185 14.39 -5.06 -7.24
N GLN A 186 13.89 -3.86 -7.56
CA GLN A 186 14.20 -2.65 -6.79
C GLN A 186 13.61 -2.69 -5.38
N ALA A 187 12.42 -3.26 -5.22
CA ALA A 187 11.79 -3.47 -3.93
C ALA A 187 12.57 -4.47 -3.06
N GLN A 188 13.09 -5.54 -3.67
CA GLN A 188 13.97 -6.48 -2.99
C GLN A 188 15.32 -5.85 -2.61
N GLU A 189 15.91 -5.02 -3.49
CA GLU A 189 17.18 -4.30 -3.20
C GLU A 189 17.10 -3.43 -1.93
N ILE A 190 15.92 -2.89 -1.61
CA ILE A 190 15.70 -2.05 -0.43
C ILE A 190 15.09 -2.81 0.77
N GLY A 191 14.78 -4.09 0.60
CA GLY A 191 14.16 -4.92 1.65
C GLY A 191 12.66 -4.73 1.83
N LEU A 192 11.97 -4.06 0.88
CA LEU A 192 10.51 -3.94 0.89
C LEU A 192 9.84 -5.27 0.51
N VAL A 193 10.45 -6.00 -0.43
CA VAL A 193 10.12 -7.37 -0.83
C VAL A 193 11.22 -8.29 -0.31
N ASP A 194 10.84 -9.40 0.30
CA ASP A 194 11.78 -10.36 0.86
C ASP A 194 12.42 -11.20 -0.25
N HIS A 195 11.61 -11.71 -1.21
CA HIS A 195 12.12 -12.46 -2.36
C HIS A 195 11.34 -12.16 -3.64
N VAL A 196 12.06 -12.09 -4.75
CA VAL A 196 11.47 -12.17 -6.09
C VAL A 196 11.48 -13.63 -6.51
N ILE A 197 10.30 -14.17 -6.82
CA ILE A 197 10.05 -15.57 -7.14
C ILE A 197 9.46 -15.70 -8.54
N SER A 198 9.71 -16.81 -9.22
CA SER A 198 9.08 -17.13 -10.50
C SER A 198 7.61 -17.52 -10.33
N LEU A 199 6.88 -17.57 -11.45
CA LEU A 199 5.50 -18.07 -11.44
C LEU A 199 5.44 -19.55 -11.04
N ASP A 200 6.40 -20.35 -11.49
CA ASP A 200 6.46 -21.79 -11.18
C ASP A 200 6.69 -21.99 -9.67
N GLU A 201 7.64 -21.25 -9.06
CA GLU A 201 7.84 -21.27 -7.61
C GLU A 201 6.59 -20.87 -6.83
N MET A 202 5.84 -19.85 -7.30
CA MET A 202 4.55 -19.47 -6.69
C MET A 202 3.54 -20.62 -6.75
N LEU A 203 3.43 -21.31 -7.88
CA LEU A 203 2.51 -22.44 -8.05
C LEU A 203 2.93 -23.64 -7.18
N GLU A 204 4.22 -23.93 -7.08
CA GLU A 204 4.77 -24.94 -6.18
C GLU A 204 4.47 -24.62 -4.71
N MET A 205 4.62 -23.34 -4.29
CA MET A 205 4.22 -22.92 -2.93
C MET A 205 2.74 -23.18 -2.67
N PHE A 206 1.89 -22.84 -3.63
CA PHE A 206 0.44 -23.02 -3.49
C PHE A 206 0.02 -24.50 -3.52
N SER A 207 0.87 -25.41 -4.04
CA SER A 207 0.67 -26.85 -3.93
C SER A 207 1.21 -27.46 -2.62
N GLY A 208 1.97 -26.68 -1.84
CA GLY A 208 2.61 -27.14 -0.61
C GLY A 208 3.96 -27.85 -0.83
N GLU A 209 4.50 -27.79 -2.05
CA GLU A 209 5.74 -28.49 -2.44
C GLU A 209 7.00 -27.62 -2.29
N TYR A 210 6.85 -26.30 -2.15
CA TYR A 210 7.96 -25.35 -2.12
C TYR A 210 8.29 -24.88 -0.69
N ILE A 211 9.58 -24.84 -0.38
CA ILE A 211 10.10 -24.29 0.87
C ILE A 211 10.59 -22.85 0.60
N LEU A 212 10.07 -21.89 1.37
CA LEU A 212 10.52 -20.49 1.30
C LEU A 212 12.06 -20.42 1.46
N PRO A 213 12.78 -19.73 0.55
CA PRO A 213 14.21 -19.56 0.68
C PRO A 213 14.54 -18.80 1.98
N ALA A 214 15.66 -19.14 2.58
CA ALA A 214 16.16 -18.38 3.72
C ALA A 214 16.38 -16.92 3.31
N GLN A 215 16.00 -16.00 4.20
CA GLN A 215 16.13 -14.55 3.95
C GLN A 215 17.59 -14.21 3.66
N LEU A 216 17.89 -13.79 2.44
CA LEU A 216 19.23 -13.34 2.06
C LEU A 216 19.39 -11.89 2.50
N GLN A 217 20.26 -11.65 3.47
CA GLN A 217 20.71 -10.30 3.80
C GLN A 217 21.63 -9.76 2.72
N ALA A 218 21.05 -9.39 1.59
CA ALA A 218 21.78 -8.72 0.54
C ALA A 218 22.15 -7.29 1.00
N LYS A 219 23.42 -6.91 0.78
CA LYS A 219 23.84 -5.54 1.07
C LYS A 219 23.14 -4.57 0.13
N MET A 220 22.41 -3.62 0.69
CA MET A 220 21.70 -2.58 -0.08
C MET A 220 22.65 -1.89 -1.08
N PRO A 221 22.27 -1.77 -2.37
CA PRO A 221 23.06 -1.07 -3.39
C PRO A 221 23.41 0.38 -3.02
N VAL A 222 24.54 0.86 -3.54
CA VAL A 222 25.05 2.21 -3.22
C VAL A 222 24.02 3.30 -3.53
N LYS A 223 23.32 3.18 -4.67
CA LYS A 223 22.28 4.15 -5.09
C LYS A 223 21.21 4.36 -4.03
N TRP A 224 20.73 3.30 -3.39
CA TRP A 224 19.69 3.38 -2.38
C TRP A 224 20.20 3.94 -1.05
N ARG A 225 21.45 3.62 -0.68
CA ARG A 225 22.08 4.25 0.48
C ARG A 225 22.24 5.75 0.28
N GLN A 226 22.59 6.19 -0.93
CA GLN A 226 22.69 7.62 -1.27
C GLN A 226 21.33 8.33 -1.20
N VAL A 227 20.26 7.69 -1.70
CA VAL A 227 18.88 8.19 -1.58
C VAL A 227 18.47 8.28 -0.09
N ALA A 228 18.74 7.26 0.71
CA ALA A 228 18.45 7.29 2.14
C ALA A 228 19.17 8.44 2.84
N GLN A 229 20.49 8.56 2.63
CA GLN A 229 21.30 9.63 3.21
C GLN A 229 20.82 11.04 2.77
N PHE A 230 20.34 11.19 1.55
CA PHE A 230 19.77 12.44 1.08
C PHE A 230 18.53 12.86 1.89
N PHE A 231 17.62 11.94 2.19
CA PHE A 231 16.44 12.22 3.03
C PHE A 231 16.76 12.36 4.52
N GLU A 232 17.83 11.73 5.01
CA GLU A 232 18.34 11.90 6.38
C GLU A 232 18.95 13.28 6.62
N GLN A 233 19.66 13.82 5.62
CA GLN A 233 20.37 15.10 5.70
C GLN A 233 19.50 16.32 5.39
N ASN A 234 18.32 16.11 4.77
CA ASN A 234 17.47 17.19 4.31
C ASN A 234 16.04 17.03 4.86
N THR A 235 15.48 18.10 5.40
CA THR A 235 14.04 18.14 5.64
C THR A 235 13.27 18.18 4.34
N THR A 236 12.06 17.63 4.33
CA THR A 236 11.18 17.66 3.15
C THR A 236 10.97 19.09 2.61
N GLY A 237 10.82 20.07 3.50
CA GLY A 237 10.72 21.49 3.09
C GLY A 237 11.96 22.00 2.35
N LYS A 238 13.18 21.64 2.79
CA LYS A 238 14.42 22.00 2.08
C LYS A 238 14.51 21.36 0.70
N ILE A 239 14.05 20.11 0.58
CA ILE A 239 14.01 19.42 -0.72
C ILE A 239 13.00 20.12 -1.64
N MET A 240 11.81 20.41 -1.17
CA MET A 240 10.75 21.03 -1.97
C MET A 240 11.11 22.44 -2.46
N ASN A 241 11.74 23.27 -1.64
CA ASN A 241 12.14 24.61 -2.05
C ASN A 241 13.46 24.67 -2.84
N GLY A 242 14.17 23.53 -2.97
CA GLY A 242 15.41 23.43 -3.74
C GLY A 242 16.67 23.84 -2.98
N SER A 243 16.59 24.09 -1.66
CA SER A 243 17.75 24.45 -0.80
C SER A 243 18.42 23.23 -0.13
N PHE A 244 18.29 22.06 -0.75
CA PHE A 244 18.85 20.81 -0.25
C PHE A 244 20.37 20.72 -0.45
N VAL A 245 21.01 19.91 0.41
CA VAL A 245 22.40 19.48 0.25
C VAL A 245 22.41 18.11 -0.45
N ALA A 246 23.06 18.00 -1.59
CA ALA A 246 23.10 16.74 -2.37
C ALA A 246 23.84 15.62 -1.61
N GLY A 247 24.88 15.95 -0.84
CA GLY A 247 25.68 14.97 -0.10
C GLY A 247 26.38 14.01 -1.04
N THR A 248 26.13 12.71 -0.85
CA THR A 248 26.66 11.63 -1.71
C THR A 248 25.78 11.36 -2.95
N LEU A 249 24.56 11.89 -2.99
CA LEU A 249 23.68 11.79 -4.15
C LEU A 249 24.16 12.79 -5.23
N SER A 250 23.99 12.44 -6.51
CA SER A 250 24.33 13.39 -7.56
C SER A 250 23.40 14.61 -7.49
N PRO A 251 23.90 15.85 -7.81
CA PRO A 251 23.05 17.03 -7.86
C PRO A 251 21.87 16.89 -8.85
N VAL A 252 22.07 16.12 -9.91
CA VAL A 252 21.02 15.83 -10.91
C VAL A 252 19.91 15.00 -10.29
N ASP A 253 20.25 13.92 -9.59
CA ASP A 253 19.25 13.07 -8.91
C ASP A 253 18.53 13.83 -7.80
N GLY A 254 19.24 14.68 -7.04
CA GLY A 254 18.63 15.56 -6.05
C GLY A 254 17.59 16.51 -6.68
N LYS A 255 17.88 17.07 -7.86
CA LYS A 255 16.93 17.90 -8.63
C LYS A 255 15.74 17.08 -9.13
N ILE A 256 15.94 15.83 -9.57
CA ILE A 256 14.86 14.93 -9.99
C ILE A 256 13.90 14.68 -8.83
N ILE A 257 14.42 14.37 -7.64
CA ILE A 257 13.62 14.18 -6.42
C ILE A 257 12.87 15.48 -6.08
N CYS A 258 13.54 16.60 -6.02
CA CYS A 258 12.93 17.91 -5.77
C CYS A 258 11.77 18.19 -6.74
N ASN A 259 11.98 18.00 -8.03
CA ASN A 259 10.95 18.20 -9.06
C ASN A 259 9.80 17.20 -8.94
N SER A 260 10.05 15.99 -8.43
CA SER A 260 9.00 15.01 -8.16
C SER A 260 8.11 15.49 -7.01
N LEU A 261 8.70 15.95 -5.89
CA LEU A 261 7.94 16.45 -4.74
C LEU A 261 7.11 17.70 -5.10
N LYS A 262 7.67 18.62 -5.88
CA LYS A 262 6.97 19.85 -6.34
C LYS A 262 5.71 19.59 -7.15
N ARG A 263 5.56 18.38 -7.71
CA ARG A 263 4.37 17.97 -8.48
C ARG A 263 3.33 17.25 -7.62
N LYS A 264 3.57 17.14 -6.33
CA LYS A 264 2.64 16.50 -5.39
C LYS A 264 1.84 17.54 -4.65
N ALA A 265 0.68 17.15 -4.13
CA ALA A 265 -0.14 18.04 -3.30
C ALA A 265 0.62 18.43 -2.03
N PRO A 266 0.85 19.73 -1.78
CA PRO A 266 1.71 20.17 -0.67
C PRO A 266 1.22 19.69 0.69
N THR A 267 -0.09 19.78 0.94
CA THR A 267 -0.72 19.32 2.20
C THR A 267 -0.55 17.81 2.38
N ALA A 268 -0.74 17.02 1.32
CA ALA A 268 -0.57 15.57 1.36
C ALA A 268 0.89 15.17 1.68
N VAL A 269 1.86 15.84 1.04
CA VAL A 269 3.29 15.64 1.31
C VAL A 269 3.63 15.99 2.76
N HIS A 270 3.12 17.13 3.26
CA HIS A 270 3.36 17.54 4.64
C HIS A 270 2.80 16.55 5.67
N LEU A 271 1.56 16.10 5.49
CA LEU A 271 0.91 15.16 6.40
C LEU A 271 1.58 13.78 6.35
N ALA A 272 1.92 13.29 5.16
CA ALA A 272 2.65 12.02 5.02
C ALA A 272 4.03 12.08 5.70
N ASP A 273 4.80 13.16 5.48
CA ASP A 273 6.10 13.38 6.12
C ASP A 273 5.99 13.40 7.65
N LYS A 274 4.98 14.13 8.16
CA LYS A 274 4.69 14.20 9.59
C LYS A 274 4.35 12.84 10.19
N LEU A 275 3.48 12.05 9.56
CA LEU A 275 3.12 10.71 10.02
C LEU A 275 4.32 9.75 10.06
N ILE A 276 5.21 9.83 9.06
CA ILE A 276 6.44 9.05 9.02
C ILE A 276 7.39 9.45 10.16
N GLU A 277 7.53 10.76 10.40
CA GLU A 277 8.42 11.26 11.46
C GLU A 277 7.91 10.98 12.87
N GLU A 278 6.62 11.17 13.12
CA GLU A 278 6.00 10.89 14.41
C GLU A 278 6.17 9.41 14.80
N GLY A 279 6.08 8.49 13.83
CA GLY A 279 6.29 7.06 14.06
C GLY A 279 5.29 6.45 15.05
N LEU A 280 4.11 7.04 15.16
CA LEU A 280 3.01 6.54 15.99
C LEU A 280 2.42 5.27 15.37
N GLY A 281 1.56 4.55 16.09
CA GLY A 281 0.90 3.35 15.57
C GLY A 281 0.11 3.58 14.27
N CYS A 282 -0.26 2.49 13.58
CA CYS A 282 -0.93 2.57 12.26
C CYS A 282 -2.22 3.40 12.30
N ASP A 283 -2.95 3.39 13.42
CA ASP A 283 -4.17 4.18 13.62
C ASP A 283 -3.95 5.70 13.48
N SER A 284 -2.70 6.16 13.62
CA SER A 284 -2.36 7.58 13.38
C SER A 284 -2.66 8.02 11.94
N GLY A 285 -2.71 7.08 10.99
CA GLY A 285 -3.11 7.34 9.61
C GLY A 285 -4.54 7.90 9.46
N LEU A 286 -5.43 7.65 10.42
CA LEU A 286 -6.80 8.19 10.40
C LEU A 286 -6.90 9.64 10.88
N LYS A 287 -5.88 10.12 11.61
CA LYS A 287 -5.91 11.39 12.36
C LYS A 287 -6.22 12.63 11.53
N TYR A 288 -5.83 12.65 10.28
CA TYR A 288 -5.94 13.82 9.41
C TYR A 288 -6.82 13.56 8.18
N LEU A 289 -7.68 12.51 8.21
CA LEU A 289 -8.51 12.15 7.05
C LEU A 289 -9.52 13.25 6.71
N ASP A 290 -10.24 13.79 7.68
CA ASP A 290 -11.20 14.89 7.46
C ASP A 290 -10.49 16.10 6.82
N LEU A 291 -9.35 16.49 7.36
CA LEU A 291 -8.56 17.62 6.84
C LEU A 291 -8.15 17.41 5.39
N ILE A 292 -7.60 16.23 5.05
CA ILE A 292 -7.06 16.01 3.72
C ILE A 292 -8.17 15.77 2.69
N LEU A 293 -9.22 15.03 3.04
CA LEU A 293 -10.33 14.71 2.14
C LEU A 293 -11.26 15.91 1.88
N SER A 294 -11.26 16.89 2.78
CA SER A 294 -11.98 18.16 2.60
C SER A 294 -11.21 19.18 1.75
N SER A 295 -9.95 18.87 1.38
CA SER A 295 -9.13 19.77 0.57
C SER A 295 -9.55 19.78 -0.92
N SER A 296 -9.39 20.91 -1.60
CA SER A 296 -9.61 21.02 -3.04
C SER A 296 -8.64 20.16 -3.83
N ASP A 297 -7.43 19.95 -3.31
CA ASP A 297 -6.39 19.13 -3.93
C ASP A 297 -6.76 17.64 -3.95
N ALA A 298 -7.47 17.12 -2.93
CA ALA A 298 -7.93 15.74 -2.89
C ALA A 298 -8.95 15.45 -4.00
N LEU A 299 -9.97 16.29 -4.13
CA LEU A 299 -10.97 16.13 -5.21
C LEU A 299 -10.31 16.28 -6.58
N LEU A 300 -9.45 17.31 -6.76
CA LEU A 300 -8.73 17.53 -8.01
C LEU A 300 -7.86 16.33 -8.39
N GLY A 301 -7.08 15.80 -7.47
CA GLY A 301 -6.17 14.69 -7.73
C GLY A 301 -6.91 13.37 -8.01
N LEU A 302 -7.96 13.07 -7.26
CA LEU A 302 -8.75 11.84 -7.43
C LEU A 302 -9.57 11.85 -8.73
N THR A 303 -10.12 13.00 -9.14
CA THR A 303 -10.88 13.13 -10.41
C THR A 303 -9.98 13.20 -11.64
N SER A 304 -8.67 13.48 -11.46
CA SER A 304 -7.72 13.68 -12.56
C SER A 304 -6.73 12.53 -12.71
N LEU A 305 -7.14 11.30 -12.40
CA LEU A 305 -6.30 10.11 -12.50
C LEU A 305 -5.57 10.01 -13.83
N GLY A 306 -4.24 9.87 -13.77
CA GLY A 306 -3.39 9.76 -14.97
C GLY A 306 -3.12 11.08 -15.68
N LEU A 307 -3.73 12.18 -15.27
CA LEU A 307 -3.49 13.51 -15.81
C LEU A 307 -2.49 14.29 -14.95
N ARG A 308 -1.84 15.28 -15.58
CA ARG A 308 -0.99 16.20 -14.86
C ARG A 308 -1.82 17.39 -14.36
N VAL A 309 -1.85 17.57 -13.06
CA VAL A 309 -2.56 18.67 -12.39
C VAL A 309 -1.59 19.56 -11.60
N GLU A 310 -2.01 20.76 -11.29
CA GLU A 310 -1.29 21.68 -10.42
C GLU A 310 -2.07 21.82 -9.10
N PHE A 311 -1.44 21.35 -8.03
CA PHE A 311 -2.00 21.42 -6.68
C PHE A 311 -1.72 22.75 -6.02
N LYS A 312 -2.65 23.24 -5.20
CA LYS A 312 -2.57 24.55 -4.55
C LYS A 312 -2.18 24.48 -3.08
N GLY A 313 -2.38 23.32 -2.43
CA GLY A 313 -2.18 23.14 -0.99
C GLY A 313 -3.38 23.60 -0.16
N GLU A 314 -4.57 23.62 -0.75
CA GLU A 314 -5.82 24.09 -0.14
C GLU A 314 -6.83 22.94 0.02
#